data_7aabfe8c6706afa14b5574297e92bdce
#
_entry.id   7aabfe8c6706afa14b5574297e92bdce
#
_cell.length_a   1.000
_cell.length_b   1.000
_cell.length_c   1.000
_cell.angle_alpha   90.00
_cell.angle_beta   90.00
_cell.angle_gamma   90.00
#
_symmetry.space_group_name_H-M   'P 1'
#
loop_
_entity.id
_entity.type
_entity.pdbx_description
1 polymer ?
#
loop_
_entity_poly.entity_id
_entity_poly.type
_entity_poly.pdbx_seq_one_letter_code
_entity_poly.pdbx_strand_id
1 'polypeptide(L)'
;MTTLKETVYDESKILTLSSLEHIRLRPGMYIGRLGNGAHPSDGIYVLLKEIVDNSIDEFIMGHGKRIDIKIDNGSVNIRDYGRGIPLGKGVECVSIINTGAKYNDEVFQFSVGLNGVGTKAVNALSENFEVISYRENKMLSACFKSGELETKPLSQDTNESNGTKISFTPDTKIFPNYNYDLGTIRKQLWNYAYLNRKLTITLNGEKFKSENGLLDLLNEEVNDTNLYPIAHYQSGPLEMALTHTEHYGEEYYSYVNGHHTNDGGTHLSSFREGILKAVNQFFNSSFEGPDVRDGIVGAVAIKLQEPVFESQTKNKLGNSDLRSWLMPMVRDTFVDYLYKHPEVAEPLKQKIQANERIRKELNNVKKAARDNAKKLSLIHISEPTRPERMGDGRGGVEKKDGGGGGGG
;
A
#
# COMPACT_ATOMS: atom_id res chain seq x y z
N MET A 1 5.09 5.84 -42.91
CA MET A 1 6.14 6.73 -42.35
C MET A 1 5.55 8.12 -42.20
N THR A 2 5.18 8.50 -41.01
CA THR A 2 4.63 9.84 -40.71
C THR A 2 5.81 10.79 -40.65
N THR A 3 5.92 11.69 -41.61
CA THR A 3 6.92 12.77 -41.65
C THR A 3 6.74 13.63 -40.39
N LEU A 4 7.70 13.58 -39.47
CA LEU A 4 7.81 14.52 -38.37
C LEU A 4 7.94 15.93 -38.98
N LYS A 5 6.91 16.77 -38.78
CA LYS A 5 7.05 18.20 -39.06
C LYS A 5 8.17 18.74 -38.19
N GLU A 6 9.24 19.28 -38.80
CA GLU A 6 10.22 20.06 -38.07
C GLU A 6 9.55 21.22 -37.36
N THR A 7 9.35 21.04 -36.04
CA THR A 7 8.86 22.12 -35.18
C THR A 7 10.06 22.92 -34.71
N VAL A 8 10.16 24.17 -35.08
CA VAL A 8 11.20 25.08 -34.58
C VAL A 8 11.04 25.18 -33.06
N TYR A 9 12.09 24.83 -32.32
CA TYR A 9 12.14 24.94 -30.86
C TYR A 9 12.70 26.35 -30.52
N ASP A 10 11.77 27.22 -30.10
CA ASP A 10 12.08 28.60 -29.70
C ASP A 10 11.32 28.96 -28.41
N GLU A 11 11.51 30.16 -27.88
CA GLU A 11 10.94 30.63 -26.63
C GLU A 11 9.38 30.54 -26.62
N SER A 12 8.74 30.63 -27.78
CA SER A 12 7.27 30.51 -27.89
C SER A 12 6.75 29.12 -27.57
N LYS A 13 7.61 28.12 -27.53
CA LYS A 13 7.27 26.72 -27.17
C LYS A 13 7.46 26.42 -25.69
N ILE A 14 8.01 27.36 -24.92
CA ILE A 14 8.15 27.20 -23.47
C ILE A 14 6.89 27.68 -22.80
N LEU A 15 6.20 26.73 -22.12
CA LEU A 15 4.95 27.00 -21.41
C LEU A 15 5.19 26.99 -19.91
N THR A 16 4.63 27.98 -19.22
CA THR A 16 4.53 27.97 -17.75
C THR A 16 3.09 27.60 -17.39
N LEU A 17 2.94 26.51 -16.66
CA LEU A 17 1.62 26.00 -16.22
C LEU A 17 1.35 26.43 -14.78
N SER A 18 0.09 26.71 -14.49
CA SER A 18 -0.36 26.75 -13.10
C SER A 18 -0.28 25.36 -12.45
N SER A 19 -0.30 25.33 -11.14
CA SER A 19 -0.22 24.06 -10.39
C SER A 19 -1.32 23.07 -10.77
N LEU A 20 -2.56 23.52 -10.93
CA LEU A 20 -3.70 22.67 -11.26
C LEU A 20 -3.66 22.21 -12.73
N GLU A 21 -3.24 23.06 -13.65
CA GLU A 21 -2.98 22.67 -15.06
C GLU A 21 -1.90 21.60 -15.15
N HIS A 22 -0.80 21.74 -14.38
CA HIS A 22 0.23 20.70 -14.36
C HIS A 22 -0.29 19.36 -13.83
N ILE A 23 -1.12 19.35 -12.77
CA ILE A 23 -1.75 18.14 -12.25
C ILE A 23 -2.61 17.48 -13.35
N ARG A 24 -3.42 18.24 -14.07
CA ARG A 24 -4.26 17.72 -15.16
C ARG A 24 -3.43 17.17 -16.33
N LEU A 25 -2.32 17.82 -16.65
CA LEU A 25 -1.42 17.39 -17.72
C LEU A 25 -0.61 16.13 -17.36
N ARG A 26 -0.26 15.97 -16.10
CA ARG A 26 0.58 14.86 -15.56
C ARG A 26 -0.04 14.18 -14.35
N PRO A 27 -1.29 13.68 -14.44
CA PRO A 27 -2.01 13.15 -13.27
C PRO A 27 -1.28 11.97 -12.62
N GLY A 28 -0.60 11.13 -13.41
CA GLY A 28 0.15 9.98 -12.89
C GLY A 28 1.26 10.31 -11.89
N MET A 29 1.79 11.53 -11.91
CA MET A 29 2.78 11.98 -10.90
C MET A 29 2.16 12.15 -9.51
N TYR A 30 0.85 12.41 -9.43
CA TYR A 30 0.14 12.76 -8.20
C TYR A 30 -0.70 11.61 -7.65
N ILE A 31 -1.31 10.83 -8.53
CA ILE A 31 -2.23 9.75 -8.16
C ILE A 31 -1.82 8.37 -8.66
N GLY A 32 -0.63 8.26 -9.28
CA GLY A 32 -0.14 7.01 -9.82
C GLY A 32 -0.94 6.55 -11.05
N ARG A 33 -1.31 5.29 -11.09
CA ARG A 33 -2.08 4.68 -12.18
C ARG A 33 -3.45 5.33 -12.31
N LEU A 34 -3.85 5.74 -13.53
CA LEU A 34 -5.18 6.30 -13.74
C LEU A 34 -6.26 5.24 -13.57
N GLY A 35 -6.32 4.27 -14.48
CA GLY A 35 -7.27 3.17 -14.43
C GLY A 35 -8.74 3.58 -14.53
N ASN A 36 -9.63 2.60 -14.42
CA ASN A 36 -11.08 2.78 -14.46
C ASN A 36 -11.82 2.26 -13.21
N GLY A 37 -11.09 1.89 -12.16
CA GLY A 37 -11.63 1.33 -10.92
C GLY A 37 -11.63 -0.20 -10.85
N ALA A 38 -11.15 -0.87 -11.89
CA ALA A 38 -11.02 -2.34 -11.87
C ALA A 38 -9.90 -2.85 -10.96
N HIS A 39 -8.95 -1.99 -10.60
CA HIS A 39 -7.84 -2.35 -9.73
C HIS A 39 -7.79 -1.45 -8.49
N PRO A 40 -7.51 -1.99 -7.29
CA PRO A 40 -7.50 -1.23 -6.04
C PRO A 40 -6.52 -0.04 -5.99
N SER A 41 -5.49 -0.03 -6.86
CA SER A 41 -4.52 1.07 -6.98
C SER A 41 -4.89 2.11 -8.05
N ASP A 42 -6.07 2.03 -8.66
CA ASP A 42 -6.49 3.00 -9.65
C ASP A 42 -6.74 4.38 -9.02
N GLY A 43 -6.45 5.42 -9.78
CA GLY A 43 -6.42 6.81 -9.30
C GLY A 43 -7.72 7.30 -8.69
N ILE A 44 -8.88 6.80 -9.13
CA ILE A 44 -10.17 7.18 -8.52
C ILE A 44 -10.22 6.83 -7.02
N TYR A 45 -9.61 5.69 -6.60
CA TYR A 45 -9.52 5.35 -5.19
C TYR A 45 -8.50 6.23 -4.45
N VAL A 46 -7.45 6.70 -5.16
CA VAL A 46 -6.50 7.67 -4.59
C VAL A 46 -7.19 9.00 -4.34
N LEU A 47 -8.08 9.47 -5.25
CA LEU A 47 -8.87 10.68 -5.02
C LEU A 47 -9.75 10.57 -3.77
N LEU A 48 -10.45 9.45 -3.61
CA LEU A 48 -11.25 9.17 -2.40
C LEU A 48 -10.36 9.17 -1.15
N LYS A 49 -9.24 8.46 -1.21
CA LYS A 49 -8.28 8.33 -0.11
C LYS A 49 -7.75 9.67 0.37
N GLU A 50 -7.35 10.56 -0.52
CA GLU A 50 -6.79 11.87 -0.17
C GLU A 50 -7.76 12.74 0.64
N ILE A 51 -9.07 12.64 0.40
CA ILE A 51 -10.07 13.36 1.17
C ILE A 51 -10.35 12.67 2.52
N VAL A 52 -10.43 11.34 2.53
CA VAL A 52 -10.57 10.57 3.78
C VAL A 52 -9.37 10.78 4.69
N ASP A 53 -8.14 10.77 4.16
CA ASP A 53 -6.91 11.02 4.92
C ASP A 53 -6.94 12.39 5.64
N ASN A 54 -7.46 13.43 4.99
CA ASN A 54 -7.61 14.74 5.63
C ASN A 54 -8.62 14.72 6.79
N SER A 55 -9.71 13.96 6.64
CA SER A 55 -10.70 13.79 7.69
C SER A 55 -10.15 12.98 8.88
N ILE A 56 -9.30 11.99 8.60
CA ILE A 56 -8.60 11.19 9.62
C ILE A 56 -7.56 12.02 10.36
N ASP A 57 -6.85 12.92 9.69
CA ASP A 57 -5.90 13.83 10.35
C ASP A 57 -6.59 14.69 11.42
N GLU A 58 -7.80 15.18 11.18
CA GLU A 58 -8.59 15.89 12.20
C GLU A 58 -8.92 14.99 13.40
N PHE A 59 -9.28 13.71 13.15
CA PHE A 59 -9.52 12.75 14.23
C PHE A 59 -8.24 12.46 15.04
N ILE A 60 -7.10 12.27 14.39
CA ILE A 60 -5.80 12.02 15.05
C ILE A 60 -5.44 13.21 15.96
N MET A 61 -5.77 14.43 15.54
CA MET A 61 -5.59 15.64 16.31
C MET A 61 -6.64 15.83 17.44
N GLY A 62 -7.51 14.84 17.64
CA GLY A 62 -8.53 14.84 18.68
C GLY A 62 -9.84 15.55 18.31
N HIS A 63 -10.02 15.91 17.05
CA HIS A 63 -11.20 16.62 16.57
C HIS A 63 -12.09 15.74 15.68
N GLY A 64 -13.38 15.65 16.04
CA GLY A 64 -14.33 14.79 15.34
C GLY A 64 -14.17 13.30 15.70
N LYS A 65 -15.23 12.55 15.57
CA LYS A 65 -15.25 11.09 15.82
C LYS A 65 -16.06 10.34 14.75
N ARG A 66 -16.42 11.05 13.70
CA ARG A 66 -17.26 10.50 12.62
C ARG A 66 -16.83 11.06 11.26
N ILE A 67 -16.88 10.21 10.25
CA ILE A 67 -16.70 10.55 8.84
C ILE A 67 -17.84 9.88 8.08
N ASP A 68 -18.61 10.67 7.32
CA ASP A 68 -19.70 10.16 6.50
C ASP A 68 -19.31 10.23 5.03
N ILE A 69 -19.39 9.11 4.34
CA ILE A 69 -19.08 8.96 2.92
C ILE A 69 -20.34 8.52 2.19
N LYS A 70 -20.67 9.21 1.14
CA LYS A 70 -21.73 8.83 0.21
C LYS A 70 -21.19 8.80 -1.21
N ILE A 71 -21.37 7.67 -1.87
CA ILE A 71 -21.02 7.47 -3.29
C ILE A 71 -22.29 7.12 -4.04
N ASP A 72 -22.62 7.94 -5.02
CA ASP A 72 -23.80 7.77 -5.84
C ASP A 72 -23.50 8.22 -7.27
N ASN A 73 -23.78 7.38 -8.26
CA ASN A 73 -23.60 7.66 -9.69
C ASN A 73 -22.20 8.23 -10.04
N GLY A 74 -21.14 7.71 -9.40
CA GLY A 74 -19.76 8.17 -9.62
C GLY A 74 -19.39 9.44 -8.85
N SER A 75 -20.33 10.14 -8.24
CA SER A 75 -20.10 11.30 -7.39
C SER A 75 -19.79 10.84 -5.96
N VAL A 76 -18.84 11.50 -5.31
CA VAL A 76 -18.38 11.23 -3.95
C VAL A 76 -18.65 12.42 -3.06
N ASN A 77 -19.24 12.18 -1.90
CA ASN A 77 -19.46 13.18 -0.87
C ASN A 77 -18.83 12.68 0.44
N ILE A 78 -17.98 13.47 1.05
CA ILE A 78 -17.30 13.15 2.31
C ILE A 78 -17.53 14.29 3.28
N ARG A 79 -18.01 13.98 4.47
CA ARG A 79 -18.23 14.92 5.57
C ARG A 79 -17.49 14.46 6.82
N ASP A 80 -16.55 15.26 7.30
CA ASP A 80 -15.99 15.11 8.63
C ASP A 80 -16.64 16.09 9.63
N TYR A 81 -16.39 15.85 10.91
CA TYR A 81 -16.88 16.67 12.00
C TYR A 81 -15.71 17.20 12.84
N GLY A 82 -14.59 17.52 12.16
CA GLY A 82 -13.40 18.13 12.72
C GLY A 82 -13.55 19.64 12.96
N ARG A 83 -12.44 20.36 12.95
CA ARG A 83 -12.42 21.82 13.19
C ARG A 83 -12.96 22.64 12.02
N GLY A 84 -12.98 22.09 10.82
CA GLY A 84 -13.21 22.82 9.57
C GLY A 84 -11.99 23.62 9.10
N ILE A 85 -11.87 23.81 7.80
CA ILE A 85 -10.84 24.65 7.20
C ILE A 85 -11.07 26.10 7.63
N PRO A 86 -10.04 26.88 8.03
CA PRO A 86 -10.19 28.30 8.32
C PRO A 86 -10.86 29.04 7.16
N LEU A 87 -11.98 29.73 7.42
CA LEU A 87 -12.84 30.27 6.36
C LEU A 87 -12.11 31.22 5.42
N GLY A 88 -11.20 32.05 5.96
CA GLY A 88 -10.38 32.98 5.15
C GLY A 88 -9.37 32.29 4.22
N LYS A 89 -9.19 30.96 4.31
CA LYS A 89 -8.22 30.17 3.53
C LYS A 89 -8.84 28.97 2.81
N GLY A 90 -10.16 28.85 2.85
CA GLY A 90 -10.86 27.70 2.31
C GLY A 90 -10.56 27.43 0.83
N VAL A 91 -10.56 28.46 -0.01
CA VAL A 91 -10.25 28.36 -1.45
C VAL A 91 -8.79 27.99 -1.66
N GLU A 92 -7.87 28.70 -1.02
CA GLU A 92 -6.43 28.49 -1.19
C GLU A 92 -6.01 27.06 -0.75
N CYS A 93 -6.59 26.56 0.34
CA CYS A 93 -6.32 25.21 0.85
C CYS A 93 -6.67 24.10 -0.13
N VAL A 94 -7.58 24.32 -1.07
CA VAL A 94 -8.02 23.31 -2.05
C VAL A 94 -7.57 23.59 -3.47
N SER A 95 -6.92 24.76 -3.74
CA SER A 95 -6.53 25.16 -5.10
C SER A 95 -5.06 25.52 -5.26
N ILE A 96 -4.34 25.90 -4.20
CA ILE A 96 -2.93 26.32 -4.28
C ILE A 96 -2.04 25.25 -3.66
N ILE A 97 -1.11 24.67 -4.45
CA ILE A 97 -0.11 23.70 -3.97
C ILE A 97 0.75 24.35 -2.87
N ASN A 98 1.24 23.51 -1.95
CA ASN A 98 2.06 23.93 -0.82
C ASN A 98 1.33 24.89 0.14
N THR A 99 0.00 24.84 0.19
CA THR A 99 -0.82 25.57 1.13
C THR A 99 -1.52 24.59 2.06
N GLY A 100 -1.36 24.74 3.37
CA GLY A 100 -2.00 23.89 4.37
C GLY A 100 -1.37 24.04 5.74
N ALA A 101 -2.10 23.66 6.79
CA ALA A 101 -1.65 23.74 8.17
C ALA A 101 -0.68 22.60 8.57
N LYS A 102 -0.53 21.59 7.73
CA LYS A 102 0.31 20.40 7.98
C LYS A 102 1.83 20.69 7.88
N TYR A 103 2.20 21.87 7.43
CA TYR A 103 3.59 22.38 7.47
C TYR A 103 3.96 23.01 8.83
N ASN A 104 3.03 23.02 9.78
CA ASN A 104 3.27 23.54 11.12
C ASN A 104 3.08 22.40 12.12
N ASP A 105 4.18 21.93 12.70
CA ASP A 105 4.22 20.81 13.66
C ASP A 105 3.46 21.11 14.95
N GLU A 106 3.25 22.38 15.30
CA GLU A 106 2.40 22.77 16.42
C GLU A 106 0.92 22.45 16.18
N VAL A 107 0.50 22.38 14.91
CA VAL A 107 -0.89 22.12 14.50
C VAL A 107 -1.13 20.67 14.15
N PHE A 108 -0.13 19.99 13.52
CA PHE A 108 -0.20 18.59 13.13
C PHE A 108 1.12 17.86 13.44
N GLN A 109 1.19 17.16 14.57
CA GLN A 109 2.38 16.38 14.97
C GLN A 109 2.53 15.08 14.18
N PHE A 110 1.41 14.42 13.88
CA PHE A 110 1.36 13.22 13.05
C PHE A 110 0.27 13.42 12.01
N SER A 111 0.63 13.35 10.75
CA SER A 111 -0.29 13.53 9.65
C SER A 111 -0.21 12.37 8.68
N VAL A 112 -1.35 11.94 8.19
CA VAL A 112 -1.48 10.98 7.09
C VAL A 112 -1.12 11.67 5.77
N GLY A 113 -1.59 12.89 5.57
CA GLY A 113 -1.31 13.71 4.38
C GLY A 113 -0.13 14.66 4.59
N LEU A 114 1.03 14.39 4.00
CA LEU A 114 2.28 15.13 4.23
C LEU A 114 2.53 16.29 3.24
N ASN A 115 2.16 16.11 1.97
CA ASN A 115 2.68 16.96 0.89
C ASN A 115 1.81 18.16 0.52
N GLY A 116 0.66 18.35 1.18
CA GLY A 116 -0.23 19.48 0.91
C GLY A 116 -0.77 19.55 -0.53
N VAL A 117 -0.76 18.43 -1.27
CA VAL A 117 -1.10 18.33 -2.68
C VAL A 117 -2.41 17.57 -2.91
N GLY A 118 -2.77 16.63 -2.03
CA GLY A 118 -3.84 15.65 -2.27
C GLY A 118 -5.18 16.29 -2.64
N THR A 119 -5.72 17.18 -1.80
CA THR A 119 -7.00 17.86 -2.10
C THR A 119 -6.94 18.65 -3.41
N LYS A 120 -5.80 19.25 -3.76
CA LYS A 120 -5.59 19.97 -5.01
C LYS A 120 -5.63 19.04 -6.20
N ALA A 121 -5.07 17.83 -6.03
CA ALA A 121 -5.16 16.81 -7.08
C ALA A 121 -6.61 16.36 -7.28
N VAL A 122 -7.38 16.15 -6.19
CA VAL A 122 -8.80 15.83 -6.30
C VAL A 122 -9.57 16.94 -7.02
N ASN A 123 -9.35 18.22 -6.64
CA ASN A 123 -9.98 19.37 -7.29
C ASN A 123 -9.61 19.43 -8.79
N ALA A 124 -8.34 19.39 -9.12
CA ALA A 124 -7.86 19.47 -10.50
C ALA A 124 -8.35 18.32 -11.38
N LEU A 125 -8.49 17.11 -10.85
CA LEU A 125 -8.86 15.90 -11.60
C LEU A 125 -10.37 15.58 -11.56
N SER A 126 -11.18 16.47 -10.98
CA SER A 126 -12.62 16.37 -10.96
C SER A 126 -13.27 17.28 -12.00
N GLU A 127 -14.35 16.81 -12.62
CA GLU A 127 -15.19 17.66 -13.45
C GLU A 127 -15.90 18.72 -12.58
N ASN A 128 -16.44 18.28 -11.43
CA ASN A 128 -17.06 19.14 -10.44
C ASN A 128 -16.42 18.88 -9.07
N PHE A 129 -16.08 19.93 -8.36
CA PHE A 129 -15.56 19.87 -7.01
C PHE A 129 -16.17 20.98 -6.16
N GLU A 130 -16.65 20.63 -4.98
CA GLU A 130 -17.18 21.57 -3.99
C GLU A 130 -16.52 21.34 -2.64
N VAL A 131 -16.12 22.40 -1.99
CA VAL A 131 -15.72 22.40 -0.58
C VAL A 131 -16.65 23.27 0.22
N ILE A 132 -17.15 22.74 1.34
CA ILE A 132 -17.89 23.51 2.35
C ILE A 132 -17.17 23.34 3.66
N SER A 133 -16.71 24.43 4.23
CA SER A 133 -16.13 24.45 5.59
C SER A 133 -17.12 25.06 6.56
N TYR A 134 -17.37 24.38 7.66
CA TYR A 134 -18.24 24.81 8.75
C TYR A 134 -17.37 25.10 9.98
N ARG A 135 -17.42 26.34 10.45
CA ARG A 135 -16.60 26.76 11.59
C ARG A 135 -17.24 27.93 12.35
N GLU A 136 -17.40 27.75 13.66
CA GLU A 136 -17.85 28.84 14.55
C GLU A 136 -19.18 29.46 14.10
N ASN A 137 -20.18 28.61 13.79
CA ASN A 137 -21.51 28.97 13.31
C ASN A 137 -21.52 29.72 11.96
N LYS A 138 -20.44 29.63 11.20
CA LYS A 138 -20.34 30.15 9.83
C LYS A 138 -19.92 29.04 8.87
N MET A 139 -20.30 29.18 7.62
CA MET A 139 -19.83 28.32 6.56
C MET A 139 -19.23 29.13 5.42
N LEU A 140 -18.31 28.50 4.71
CA LEU A 140 -17.80 28.95 3.42
C LEU A 140 -17.99 27.82 2.42
N SER A 141 -18.65 28.11 1.29
CA SER A 141 -18.77 27.19 0.15
C SER A 141 -18.04 27.75 -1.07
N ALA A 142 -17.28 26.88 -1.76
CA ALA A 142 -16.63 27.22 -3.01
C ALA A 142 -16.74 26.05 -3.99
N CYS A 143 -17.16 26.36 -5.24
CA CYS A 143 -17.34 25.40 -6.30
C CYS A 143 -16.28 25.59 -7.38
N PHE A 144 -15.78 24.47 -7.91
CA PHE A 144 -14.74 24.43 -8.94
C PHE A 144 -15.17 23.49 -10.06
N LYS A 145 -14.74 23.81 -11.26
CA LYS A 145 -14.88 22.95 -12.43
C LYS A 145 -13.52 22.70 -13.04
N SER A 146 -13.12 21.45 -13.10
CA SER A 146 -11.78 21.05 -13.62
C SER A 146 -10.61 21.82 -12.99
N GLY A 147 -10.73 22.16 -11.70
CA GLY A 147 -9.73 22.92 -10.94
C GLY A 147 -9.92 24.45 -10.98
N GLU A 148 -10.79 24.98 -11.84
CA GLU A 148 -11.06 26.41 -11.94
C GLU A 148 -12.21 26.82 -11.03
N LEU A 149 -12.04 27.92 -10.29
CA LEU A 149 -13.10 28.46 -9.43
C LEU A 149 -14.24 29.01 -10.29
N GLU A 150 -15.44 28.40 -10.18
CA GLU A 150 -16.59 28.81 -11.00
C GLU A 150 -17.24 30.11 -10.52
N THR A 151 -17.38 30.27 -9.21
CA THR A 151 -18.11 31.38 -8.62
C THR A 151 -17.38 31.95 -7.42
N LYS A 152 -17.67 33.21 -7.09
CA LYS A 152 -17.16 33.82 -5.85
C LYS A 152 -17.60 32.99 -4.65
N PRO A 153 -16.69 32.66 -3.70
CA PRO A 153 -17.04 31.91 -2.52
C PRO A 153 -18.16 32.52 -1.71
N LEU A 154 -19.12 31.69 -1.32
CA LEU A 154 -20.27 32.11 -0.50
C LEU A 154 -19.97 31.88 0.98
N SER A 155 -20.06 32.95 1.77
CA SER A 155 -19.98 32.88 3.23
C SER A 155 -21.33 33.26 3.85
N GLN A 156 -21.82 32.42 4.77
CA GLN A 156 -23.08 32.66 5.48
C GLN A 156 -23.07 32.03 6.87
N ASP A 157 -24.02 32.43 7.70
CA ASP A 157 -24.25 31.82 9.02
C ASP A 157 -24.88 30.41 8.85
N THR A 158 -24.58 29.52 9.80
CA THR A 158 -25.08 28.14 9.79
C THR A 158 -25.24 27.60 11.20
N ASN A 159 -26.17 26.64 11.37
CA ASN A 159 -26.30 25.85 12.61
C ASN A 159 -25.62 24.46 12.50
N GLU A 160 -24.93 24.19 11.39
CA GLU A 160 -24.21 22.94 11.20
C GLU A 160 -23.02 22.85 12.15
N SER A 161 -22.73 21.63 12.60
CA SER A 161 -21.53 21.34 13.39
C SER A 161 -20.26 21.67 12.61
N ASN A 162 -19.20 22.07 13.31
CA ASN A 162 -17.89 22.27 12.69
C ASN A 162 -17.44 21.06 11.88
N GLY A 163 -16.60 21.29 10.88
CA GLY A 163 -15.98 20.27 10.03
C GLY A 163 -15.94 20.66 8.58
N THR A 164 -15.57 19.73 7.72
CA THR A 164 -15.44 19.95 6.27
C THR A 164 -16.31 18.97 5.50
N LYS A 165 -17.00 19.46 4.47
CA LYS A 165 -17.67 18.61 3.47
C LYS A 165 -17.00 18.85 2.12
N ILE A 166 -16.59 17.77 1.48
CA ILE A 166 -16.08 17.78 0.11
C ILE A 166 -16.96 16.89 -0.75
N SER A 167 -17.40 17.46 -1.88
CA SER A 167 -18.15 16.76 -2.92
C SER A 167 -17.35 16.83 -4.21
N PHE A 168 -17.16 15.70 -4.90
CA PHE A 168 -16.45 15.69 -6.17
C PHE A 168 -16.95 14.60 -7.12
N THR A 169 -16.80 14.84 -8.42
CA THR A 169 -17.06 13.88 -9.48
C THR A 169 -15.81 13.81 -10.36
N PRO A 170 -15.10 12.68 -10.43
CA PRO A 170 -13.92 12.53 -11.28
C PRO A 170 -14.22 12.91 -12.74
N ASP A 171 -13.28 13.59 -13.40
CA ASP A 171 -13.43 14.03 -14.77
C ASP A 171 -13.37 12.84 -15.74
N THR A 172 -14.44 12.57 -16.48
CA THR A 172 -14.55 11.46 -17.43
C THR A 172 -13.56 11.56 -18.60
N LYS A 173 -13.00 12.75 -18.87
CA LYS A 173 -11.92 12.92 -19.86
C LYS A 173 -10.59 12.34 -19.36
N ILE A 174 -10.40 12.27 -18.03
CA ILE A 174 -9.20 11.72 -17.39
C ILE A 174 -9.42 10.27 -16.96
N PHE A 175 -10.63 9.96 -16.48
CA PHE A 175 -11.04 8.64 -16.03
C PHE A 175 -12.20 8.10 -16.90
N PRO A 176 -11.95 7.65 -18.13
CA PRO A 176 -13.00 7.16 -19.00
C PRO A 176 -13.64 5.89 -18.42
N ASN A 177 -14.98 5.86 -18.40
CA ASN A 177 -15.78 4.70 -17.95
C ASN A 177 -15.41 4.19 -16.54
N TYR A 178 -15.02 5.09 -15.63
CA TYR A 178 -14.71 4.68 -14.27
C TYR A 178 -15.95 4.20 -13.51
N ASN A 179 -15.70 3.26 -12.60
CA ASN A 179 -16.69 2.78 -11.66
C ASN A 179 -16.03 2.49 -10.31
N TYR A 180 -16.66 2.89 -9.23
CA TYR A 180 -16.22 2.55 -7.89
C TYR A 180 -16.69 1.15 -7.50
N ASP A 181 -15.75 0.21 -7.29
CA ASP A 181 -16.05 -1.05 -6.64
C ASP A 181 -16.19 -0.84 -5.12
N LEU A 182 -17.39 -0.99 -4.61
CA LEU A 182 -17.68 -0.82 -3.18
C LEU A 182 -16.96 -1.85 -2.31
N GLY A 183 -16.63 -3.04 -2.84
CA GLY A 183 -15.86 -4.05 -2.12
C GLY A 183 -14.44 -3.56 -1.82
N THR A 184 -13.78 -2.97 -2.80
CA THR A 184 -12.46 -2.33 -2.64
C THR A 184 -12.51 -1.19 -1.61
N ILE A 185 -13.53 -0.33 -1.70
CA ILE A 185 -13.69 0.79 -0.75
C ILE A 185 -13.95 0.28 0.67
N ARG A 186 -14.80 -0.72 0.86
CA ARG A 186 -15.04 -1.34 2.18
C ARG A 186 -13.75 -1.82 2.83
N LYS A 187 -12.89 -2.52 2.09
CA LYS A 187 -11.57 -2.96 2.59
C LYS A 187 -10.70 -1.78 3.02
N GLN A 188 -10.66 -0.70 2.23
CA GLN A 188 -9.92 0.50 2.60
C GLN A 188 -10.48 1.14 3.87
N LEU A 189 -11.80 1.22 4.03
CA LEU A 189 -12.45 1.82 5.19
C LEU A 189 -12.28 0.98 6.46
N TRP A 190 -12.27 -0.35 6.35
CA TRP A 190 -11.92 -1.22 7.47
C TRP A 190 -10.49 -1.01 7.94
N ASN A 191 -9.51 -0.88 7.02
CA ASN A 191 -8.13 -0.54 7.39
C ASN A 191 -8.07 0.77 8.19
N TYR A 192 -8.79 1.80 7.78
CA TYR A 192 -8.87 3.04 8.56
C TYR A 192 -9.54 2.84 9.93
N ALA A 193 -10.59 2.05 10.02
CA ALA A 193 -11.28 1.76 11.27
C ALA A 193 -10.36 1.02 12.26
N TYR A 194 -9.59 0.03 11.81
CA TYR A 194 -8.62 -0.69 12.65
C TYR A 194 -7.51 0.20 13.16
N LEU A 195 -7.02 1.13 12.35
CA LEU A 195 -5.93 2.03 12.72
C LEU A 195 -6.38 3.22 13.59
N ASN A 196 -7.67 3.54 13.56
CA ASN A 196 -8.24 4.70 14.26
C ASN A 196 -9.39 4.25 15.18
N ARG A 197 -9.03 3.56 16.27
CA ARG A 197 -10.03 3.07 17.26
C ARG A 197 -10.95 4.20 17.73
N LYS A 198 -12.23 3.89 17.91
CA LYS A 198 -13.30 4.82 18.28
C LYS A 198 -13.72 5.82 17.19
N LEU A 199 -13.04 5.88 16.05
CA LEU A 199 -13.54 6.57 14.87
C LEU A 199 -14.69 5.76 14.27
N THR A 200 -15.76 6.43 13.90
CA THR A 200 -16.86 5.85 13.13
C THR A 200 -16.81 6.36 11.71
N ILE A 201 -16.68 5.48 10.74
CA ILE A 201 -16.78 5.82 9.31
C ILE A 201 -18.08 5.22 8.78
N THR A 202 -18.80 5.95 7.93
CA THR A 202 -19.97 5.40 7.25
C THR A 202 -19.80 5.47 5.74
N LEU A 203 -20.24 4.45 5.03
CA LEU A 203 -20.33 4.42 3.56
C LEU A 203 -21.76 4.08 3.16
N ASN A 204 -22.47 5.01 2.55
CA ASN A 204 -23.88 4.83 2.13
C ASN A 204 -24.77 4.29 3.26
N GLY A 205 -24.49 4.66 4.53
CA GLY A 205 -25.19 4.19 5.72
C GLY A 205 -24.60 2.95 6.41
N GLU A 206 -23.76 2.18 5.75
CA GLU A 206 -23.00 1.07 6.34
C GLU A 206 -21.92 1.63 7.27
N LYS A 207 -21.75 1.02 8.45
CA LYS A 207 -20.87 1.52 9.52
C LYS A 207 -19.60 0.68 9.65
N PHE A 208 -18.45 1.36 9.73
CA PHE A 208 -17.11 0.80 9.96
C PHE A 208 -16.57 1.36 11.27
N LYS A 209 -16.26 0.50 12.22
CA LYS A 209 -15.73 0.89 13.53
C LYS A 209 -15.02 -0.28 14.18
N SER A 210 -13.82 -0.07 14.69
CA SER A 210 -13.07 -1.03 15.49
C SER A 210 -12.87 -0.49 16.91
N GLU A 211 -12.94 -1.38 17.89
CA GLU A 211 -12.68 -1.06 19.30
C GLU A 211 -11.26 -1.46 19.72
N ASN A 212 -10.70 -2.54 19.15
CA ASN A 212 -9.43 -3.15 19.56
C ASN A 212 -8.31 -3.01 18.51
N GLY A 213 -8.53 -2.30 17.40
CA GLY A 213 -7.50 -1.99 16.41
C GLY A 213 -6.97 -3.22 15.67
N LEU A 214 -5.64 -3.41 15.68
CA LEU A 214 -5.00 -4.53 14.97
C LEU A 214 -5.42 -5.91 15.50
N LEU A 215 -5.90 -5.99 16.74
CA LEU A 215 -6.45 -7.24 17.27
C LEU A 215 -7.74 -7.64 16.52
N ASP A 216 -8.63 -6.67 16.27
CA ASP A 216 -9.87 -6.92 15.52
C ASP A 216 -9.53 -7.32 14.06
N LEU A 217 -8.55 -6.65 13.44
CA LEU A 217 -8.06 -7.00 12.10
C LEU A 217 -7.60 -8.46 12.05
N LEU A 218 -6.72 -8.88 12.95
CA LEU A 218 -6.20 -10.23 12.91
C LEU A 218 -7.27 -11.28 13.23
N ASN A 219 -8.20 -10.99 14.15
CA ASN A 219 -9.32 -11.91 14.43
C ASN A 219 -10.18 -12.17 13.19
N GLU A 220 -10.41 -11.14 12.36
CA GLU A 220 -11.15 -11.30 11.10
C GLU A 220 -10.35 -12.11 10.06
N GLU A 221 -9.05 -11.85 9.94
CA GLU A 221 -8.21 -12.50 8.94
C GLU A 221 -7.92 -13.98 9.25
N VAL A 222 -7.70 -14.33 10.52
CA VAL A 222 -7.39 -15.73 10.89
C VAL A 222 -8.62 -16.63 10.98
N ASN A 223 -9.83 -16.10 11.11
CA ASN A 223 -11.08 -16.85 11.16
C ASN A 223 -11.01 -18.10 12.08
N ASP A 224 -10.55 -17.92 13.31
CA ASP A 224 -10.37 -18.98 14.33
C ASP A 224 -9.38 -20.09 13.94
N THR A 225 -8.49 -19.88 12.96
CA THR A 225 -7.44 -20.84 12.57
C THR A 225 -6.11 -20.64 13.30
N ASN A 226 -6.08 -19.74 14.26
CA ASN A 226 -4.90 -19.43 15.05
C ASN A 226 -4.52 -20.56 16.03
N LEU A 227 -3.23 -20.89 16.10
CA LEU A 227 -2.67 -21.94 16.98
C LEU A 227 -2.65 -21.54 18.46
N TYR A 228 -2.68 -20.25 18.74
CA TYR A 228 -2.68 -19.65 20.08
C TYR A 228 -3.33 -18.27 20.03
N PRO A 229 -3.77 -17.72 21.18
CA PRO A 229 -4.37 -16.38 21.23
C PRO A 229 -3.47 -15.32 20.58
N ILE A 230 -4.06 -14.37 19.85
CA ILE A 230 -3.31 -13.32 19.19
C ILE A 230 -2.55 -12.49 20.21
N ALA A 231 -1.23 -12.47 20.08
CA ALA A 231 -0.36 -11.59 20.84
C ALA A 231 -0.58 -10.15 20.37
N HIS A 232 -1.15 -9.30 21.21
CA HIS A 232 -1.42 -7.90 20.89
C HIS A 232 -0.74 -6.97 21.88
N TYR A 233 -0.09 -5.95 21.34
CA TYR A 233 0.61 -4.93 22.12
C TYR A 233 0.42 -3.55 21.50
N GLN A 234 0.19 -2.56 22.36
CA GLN A 234 0.14 -1.17 21.94
C GLN A 234 0.78 -0.28 23.02
N SER A 235 1.81 0.44 22.64
CA SER A 235 2.40 1.50 23.47
C SER A 235 3.18 2.50 22.64
N GLY A 236 3.01 3.79 22.94
CA GLY A 236 3.68 4.87 22.22
C GLY A 236 3.42 4.85 20.71
N PRO A 237 4.48 4.86 19.89
CA PRO A 237 4.36 4.90 18.44
C PRO A 237 4.10 3.53 17.80
N LEU A 238 4.12 2.43 18.56
CA LEU A 238 4.00 1.05 18.06
C LEU A 238 2.68 0.42 18.50
N GLU A 239 1.95 -0.14 17.55
CA GLU A 239 0.96 -1.18 17.76
C GLU A 239 1.34 -2.40 16.93
N MET A 240 1.30 -3.59 17.52
CA MET A 240 1.56 -4.84 16.83
C MET A 240 0.64 -5.94 17.31
N ALA A 241 0.26 -6.83 16.38
CA ALA A 241 -0.47 -8.04 16.68
C ALA A 241 0.10 -9.19 15.86
N LEU A 242 0.16 -10.40 16.40
CA LEU A 242 0.61 -11.57 15.66
C LEU A 242 0.09 -12.87 16.26
N THR A 243 -0.07 -13.86 15.39
CA THR A 243 -0.31 -15.26 15.74
C THR A 243 0.29 -16.17 14.66
N HIS A 244 0.23 -17.48 14.85
CA HIS A 244 0.53 -18.46 13.82
C HIS A 244 -0.71 -19.30 13.51
N THR A 245 -0.78 -19.78 12.29
CA THR A 245 -1.81 -20.69 11.80
C THR A 245 -1.17 -21.98 11.28
N GLU A 246 -1.98 -23.00 10.96
CA GLU A 246 -1.51 -24.22 10.28
C GLU A 246 -1.15 -23.98 8.79
N HIS A 247 -1.57 -22.85 8.23
CA HIS A 247 -1.26 -22.52 6.83
C HIS A 247 0.23 -22.29 6.62
N TYR A 248 0.67 -22.51 5.38
CA TYR A 248 2.03 -22.20 4.95
C TYR A 248 2.15 -20.76 4.49
N GLY A 249 3.35 -20.20 4.63
CA GLY A 249 3.68 -18.86 4.17
C GLY A 249 3.61 -17.81 5.27
N GLU A 250 3.74 -16.56 4.88
CA GLU A 250 3.76 -15.40 5.76
C GLU A 250 2.71 -14.40 5.29
N GLU A 251 1.89 -13.90 6.18
CA GLU A 251 0.93 -12.84 5.90
C GLU A 251 1.15 -11.65 6.82
N TYR A 252 1.27 -10.45 6.23
CA TYR A 252 1.56 -9.25 6.99
C TYR A 252 0.72 -8.06 6.55
N TYR A 253 0.24 -7.34 7.53
CA TYR A 253 -0.45 -6.07 7.41
C TYR A 253 0.42 -4.98 8.02
N SER A 254 0.93 -4.06 7.20
CA SER A 254 1.88 -3.05 7.68
C SER A 254 1.40 -1.64 7.41
N TYR A 255 1.55 -0.76 8.41
CA TYR A 255 0.97 0.58 8.39
C TYR A 255 1.93 1.61 8.97
N VAL A 256 1.90 2.81 8.37
CA VAL A 256 2.65 3.98 8.84
C VAL A 256 1.73 5.19 8.83
N ASN A 257 1.56 5.85 9.99
CA ASN A 257 0.68 7.02 10.17
C ASN A 257 -0.73 6.79 9.59
N GLY A 258 -1.28 5.59 9.72
CA GLY A 258 -2.60 5.27 9.18
C GLY A 258 -2.65 4.87 7.70
N HIS A 259 -1.52 4.86 6.99
CA HIS A 259 -1.42 4.34 5.63
C HIS A 259 -1.05 2.87 5.60
N HIS A 260 -1.79 2.09 4.82
CA HIS A 260 -1.41 0.72 4.48
C HIS A 260 -0.22 0.75 3.50
N THR A 261 0.88 0.10 3.87
CA THR A 261 2.09 0.00 3.05
C THR A 261 2.11 -1.37 2.37
N ASN A 262 1.45 -1.46 1.21
CA ASN A 262 1.28 -2.74 0.47
C ASN A 262 2.60 -3.44 0.15
N ASP A 263 3.66 -2.67 -0.11
CA ASP A 263 5.00 -3.18 -0.44
C ASP A 263 5.90 -3.24 0.81
N GLY A 264 5.33 -3.04 2.00
CA GLY A 264 6.04 -3.05 3.27
C GLY A 264 7.04 -1.91 3.42
N GLY A 265 8.28 -2.27 3.72
CA GLY A 265 9.39 -1.33 3.92
C GLY A 265 10.21 -1.65 5.17
N THR A 266 10.96 -0.65 5.64
CA THR A 266 11.91 -0.81 6.76
C THR A 266 11.23 -1.20 8.07
N HIS A 267 9.99 -0.74 8.33
CA HIS A 267 9.22 -1.10 9.53
C HIS A 267 8.80 -2.58 9.52
N LEU A 268 8.30 -3.10 8.40
CA LEU A 268 7.95 -4.51 8.27
C LEU A 268 9.19 -5.41 8.39
N SER A 269 10.31 -5.02 7.76
CA SER A 269 11.57 -5.74 7.89
C SER A 269 12.06 -5.78 9.33
N SER A 270 11.96 -4.65 10.06
CA SER A 270 12.32 -4.56 11.48
C SER A 270 11.41 -5.39 12.38
N PHE A 271 10.11 -5.43 12.07
CA PHE A 271 9.13 -6.27 12.76
C PHE A 271 9.47 -7.76 12.61
N ARG A 272 9.69 -8.23 11.37
CA ARG A 272 10.08 -9.62 11.06
C ARG A 272 11.39 -10.03 11.75
N GLU A 273 12.37 -9.15 11.74
CA GLU A 273 13.66 -9.38 12.43
C GLU A 273 13.49 -9.39 13.94
N GLY A 274 12.70 -8.48 14.49
CA GLY A 274 12.42 -8.40 15.94
C GLY A 274 11.76 -9.66 16.47
N ILE A 275 10.76 -10.20 15.75
CA ILE A 275 10.11 -11.48 16.11
C ILE A 275 11.12 -12.64 16.10
N LEU A 276 11.93 -12.75 15.05
CA LEU A 276 12.97 -13.80 14.98
C LEU A 276 13.94 -13.73 16.17
N LYS A 277 14.42 -12.54 16.51
CA LYS A 277 15.33 -12.35 17.64
C LYS A 277 14.63 -12.62 18.97
N ALA A 278 13.37 -12.24 19.14
CA ALA A 278 12.59 -12.53 20.34
C ALA A 278 12.44 -14.04 20.57
N VAL A 279 12.05 -14.77 19.54
CA VAL A 279 11.90 -16.23 19.58
C VAL A 279 13.22 -16.91 19.93
N ASN A 280 14.31 -16.55 19.26
CA ASN A 280 15.63 -17.11 19.50
C ASN A 280 16.14 -16.78 20.92
N GLN A 281 15.91 -15.57 21.41
CA GLN A 281 16.26 -15.17 22.76
C GLN A 281 15.45 -15.94 23.81
N PHE A 282 14.14 -16.01 23.64
CA PHE A 282 13.24 -16.67 24.62
C PHE A 282 13.51 -18.17 24.74
N PHE A 283 13.67 -18.87 23.60
CA PHE A 283 13.92 -20.32 23.59
C PHE A 283 15.41 -20.69 23.73
N ASN A 284 16.30 -19.72 23.83
CA ASN A 284 17.75 -19.90 23.79
C ASN A 284 18.20 -20.83 22.63
N SER A 285 17.73 -20.50 21.42
CA SER A 285 17.85 -21.30 20.20
C SER A 285 18.36 -20.46 19.03
N SER A 286 18.68 -21.11 17.91
CA SER A 286 19.14 -20.46 16.67
C SER A 286 18.24 -20.88 15.51
N PHE A 287 16.93 -20.69 15.63
CA PHE A 287 15.99 -20.95 14.54
C PHE A 287 16.25 -20.00 13.37
N GLU A 288 16.06 -20.49 12.15
CA GLU A 288 16.17 -19.67 10.96
C GLU A 288 14.89 -18.84 10.75
N GLY A 289 15.04 -17.68 10.08
CA GLY A 289 13.91 -16.79 9.82
C GLY A 289 12.73 -17.45 9.14
N PRO A 290 12.91 -18.24 8.07
CA PRO A 290 11.81 -18.96 7.44
C PRO A 290 11.03 -19.88 8.38
N ASP A 291 11.72 -20.59 9.28
CA ASP A 291 11.07 -21.52 10.22
C ASP A 291 10.17 -20.79 11.23
N VAL A 292 10.62 -19.62 11.70
CA VAL A 292 9.86 -18.79 12.65
C VAL A 292 8.66 -18.13 11.97
N ARG A 293 8.79 -17.77 10.69
CA ARG A 293 7.76 -16.97 10.00
C ARG A 293 6.76 -17.79 9.21
N ASP A 294 7.01 -19.07 8.96
CA ASP A 294 6.05 -19.91 8.23
C ASP A 294 4.78 -20.17 9.05
N GLY A 295 3.65 -19.77 8.50
CA GLY A 295 2.34 -19.77 9.15
C GLY A 295 2.03 -18.52 9.96
N ILE A 296 2.90 -17.50 9.99
CA ILE A 296 2.63 -16.26 10.72
C ILE A 296 1.58 -15.41 10.02
N VAL A 297 0.65 -14.87 10.80
CA VAL A 297 -0.21 -13.75 10.45
C VAL A 297 0.11 -12.61 11.40
N GLY A 298 0.63 -11.50 10.86
CA GLY A 298 1.14 -10.41 11.68
C GLY A 298 0.71 -9.04 11.17
N ALA A 299 0.45 -8.13 12.09
CA ALA A 299 0.15 -6.74 11.80
C ALA A 299 1.07 -5.81 12.60
N VAL A 300 1.54 -4.75 11.95
CA VAL A 300 2.35 -3.71 12.58
C VAL A 300 1.93 -2.33 12.10
N ALA A 301 1.66 -1.43 13.04
CA ALA A 301 1.37 -0.03 12.79
C ALA A 301 2.33 0.84 13.59
N ILE A 302 2.93 1.82 12.94
CA ILE A 302 3.85 2.77 13.58
C ILE A 302 3.44 4.21 13.29
N LYS A 303 3.79 5.11 14.21
CA LYS A 303 3.66 6.56 14.06
C LYS A 303 5.04 7.18 13.95
N LEU A 304 5.27 7.94 12.88
CA LEU A 304 6.52 8.66 12.60
C LEU A 304 6.22 10.13 12.34
N GLN A 305 7.07 11.02 12.82
CA GLN A 305 6.97 12.45 12.50
C GLN A 305 7.36 12.72 11.06
N GLU A 306 8.46 12.12 10.59
CA GLU A 306 9.02 12.32 9.25
C GLU A 306 9.12 10.99 8.49
N PRO A 307 8.02 10.41 8.01
CA PRO A 307 8.08 9.21 7.21
C PRO A 307 8.59 9.53 5.79
N VAL A 308 9.59 8.78 5.35
CA VAL A 308 10.14 8.84 3.99
C VAL A 308 9.62 7.65 3.21
N PHE A 309 8.81 7.90 2.18
CA PHE A 309 8.28 6.87 1.30
C PHE A 309 9.02 6.86 -0.04
N GLU A 310 9.14 5.69 -0.67
CA GLU A 310 9.79 5.55 -1.99
C GLU A 310 9.00 6.22 -3.13
N SER A 311 7.70 6.45 -2.94
CA SER A 311 6.82 7.07 -3.96
C SER A 311 5.68 7.87 -3.32
N GLN A 312 5.03 8.72 -4.13
CA GLN A 312 3.86 9.50 -3.71
C GLN A 312 2.67 8.61 -3.28
N THR A 313 2.57 7.40 -3.81
CA THR A 313 1.52 6.43 -3.42
C THR A 313 1.72 5.86 -2.03
N LYS A 314 2.86 6.12 -1.39
CA LYS A 314 3.21 5.74 -0.01
C LYS A 314 3.14 4.23 0.28
N ASN A 315 3.36 3.40 -0.74
CA ASN A 315 3.24 1.94 -0.60
C ASN A 315 4.40 1.31 0.16
N LYS A 316 5.57 1.96 0.22
CA LYS A 316 6.77 1.41 0.85
C LYS A 316 7.53 2.48 1.64
N LEU A 317 7.83 2.15 2.91
CA LEU A 317 8.62 3.02 3.79
C LEU A 317 10.11 2.80 3.60
N GLY A 318 10.87 3.91 3.48
CA GLY A 318 12.32 3.91 3.24
C GLY A 318 13.20 4.37 4.40
N ASN A 319 12.65 4.77 5.55
CA ASN A 319 13.42 5.27 6.70
C ASN A 319 14.46 4.24 7.20
N SER A 320 15.75 4.49 6.99
CA SER A 320 16.83 3.55 7.35
C SER A 320 17.13 3.51 8.84
N ASP A 321 16.93 4.61 9.56
CA ASP A 321 17.16 4.79 10.99
C ASP A 321 16.14 4.03 11.87
N LEU A 322 14.98 3.71 11.33
CA LEU A 322 13.88 3.05 12.01
C LEU A 322 14.28 1.73 12.65
N ARG A 323 15.14 0.94 11.99
CA ARG A 323 15.58 -0.38 12.45
C ARG A 323 16.25 -0.32 13.82
N SER A 324 16.95 0.78 14.10
CA SER A 324 17.74 0.92 15.33
C SER A 324 16.90 0.91 16.61
N TRP A 325 15.66 1.41 16.55
CA TRP A 325 14.75 1.46 17.69
C TRP A 325 13.57 0.48 17.57
N LEU A 326 13.03 0.27 16.38
CA LEU A 326 11.83 -0.55 16.22
C LEU A 326 12.12 -2.04 16.42
N MET A 327 13.23 -2.54 15.86
CA MET A 327 13.58 -3.96 16.00
C MET A 327 13.80 -4.36 17.46
N PRO A 328 14.59 -3.62 18.30
CA PRO A 328 14.70 -3.92 19.71
C PRO A 328 13.35 -3.82 20.45
N MET A 329 12.54 -2.81 20.14
CA MET A 329 11.22 -2.64 20.78
C MET A 329 10.32 -3.84 20.50
N VAL A 330 10.24 -4.31 19.26
CA VAL A 330 9.46 -5.52 18.89
C VAL A 330 10.01 -6.74 19.61
N ARG A 331 11.34 -6.93 19.60
CA ARG A 331 12.00 -8.06 20.29
C ARG A 331 11.65 -8.09 21.77
N ASP A 332 11.90 -7.01 22.47
CA ASP A 332 11.76 -6.96 23.93
C ASP A 332 10.29 -7.11 24.35
N THR A 333 9.38 -6.48 23.59
CA THR A 333 7.95 -6.62 23.80
C THR A 333 7.47 -8.05 23.61
N PHE A 334 7.90 -8.74 22.55
CA PHE A 334 7.45 -10.10 22.28
C PHE A 334 8.09 -11.11 23.26
N VAL A 335 9.34 -10.90 23.67
CA VAL A 335 9.97 -11.69 24.76
C VAL A 335 9.18 -11.55 26.07
N ASP A 336 8.84 -10.31 26.47
CA ASP A 336 8.03 -10.06 27.67
C ASP A 336 6.64 -10.70 27.57
N TYR A 337 6.03 -10.64 26.40
CA TYR A 337 4.75 -11.31 26.14
C TYR A 337 4.85 -12.83 26.32
N LEU A 338 5.87 -13.49 25.76
CA LEU A 338 6.04 -14.93 25.86
C LEU A 338 6.30 -15.38 27.32
N TYR A 339 7.00 -14.57 28.13
CA TYR A 339 7.17 -14.87 29.57
C TYR A 339 5.85 -14.78 30.35
N LYS A 340 4.94 -13.88 29.95
CA LYS A 340 3.63 -13.69 30.59
C LYS A 340 2.59 -14.71 30.13
N HIS A 341 2.80 -15.31 28.94
CA HIS A 341 1.84 -16.18 28.28
C HIS A 341 2.48 -17.52 27.89
N PRO A 342 2.79 -18.40 28.86
CA PRO A 342 3.39 -19.70 28.59
C PRO A 342 2.52 -20.60 27.70
N GLU A 343 1.20 -20.41 27.70
CA GLU A 343 0.24 -21.09 26.83
C GLU A 343 0.46 -20.77 25.33
N VAL A 344 1.11 -19.67 25.01
CA VAL A 344 1.53 -19.29 23.65
C VAL A 344 2.87 -19.90 23.28
N ALA A 345 3.79 -19.96 24.24
CA ALA A 345 5.16 -20.35 23.98
C ALA A 345 5.30 -21.80 23.49
N GLU A 346 4.54 -22.74 24.08
CA GLU A 346 4.65 -24.15 23.69
C GLU A 346 4.09 -24.44 22.28
N PRO A 347 2.87 -24.01 21.90
CA PRO A 347 2.39 -24.16 20.53
C PRO A 347 3.30 -23.48 19.49
N LEU A 348 3.81 -22.31 19.80
CA LEU A 348 4.76 -21.58 18.93
C LEU A 348 6.04 -22.40 18.70
N LYS A 349 6.64 -22.97 19.76
CA LYS A 349 7.83 -23.79 19.66
C LYS A 349 7.59 -25.03 18.81
N GLN A 350 6.47 -25.72 19.03
CA GLN A 350 6.11 -26.91 18.26
C GLN A 350 5.93 -26.60 16.78
N LYS A 351 5.26 -25.50 16.42
CA LYS A 351 5.13 -25.04 15.03
C LYS A 351 6.48 -24.76 14.39
N ILE A 352 7.36 -24.00 15.06
CA ILE A 352 8.68 -23.67 14.53
C ILE A 352 9.52 -24.93 14.31
N GLN A 353 9.51 -25.88 15.25
CA GLN A 353 10.25 -27.14 15.11
C GLN A 353 9.69 -28.02 13.98
N ALA A 354 8.37 -28.01 13.77
CA ALA A 354 7.77 -28.71 12.63
C ALA A 354 8.22 -28.07 11.30
N ASN A 355 8.18 -26.75 11.21
CA ASN A 355 8.64 -26.00 10.02
C ASN A 355 10.14 -26.28 9.73
N GLU A 356 10.99 -26.29 10.76
CA GLU A 356 12.42 -26.60 10.63
C GLU A 356 12.64 -28.02 10.07
N ARG A 357 11.89 -29.03 10.55
CA ARG A 357 11.97 -30.40 10.05
C ARG A 357 11.59 -30.46 8.56
N ILE A 358 10.47 -29.88 8.19
CA ILE A 358 10.00 -29.84 6.80
C ILE A 358 11.03 -29.15 5.90
N ARG A 359 11.57 -28.00 6.32
CA ARG A 359 12.61 -27.29 5.55
C ARG A 359 13.87 -28.15 5.35
N LYS A 360 14.35 -28.81 6.40
CA LYS A 360 15.52 -29.71 6.33
C LYS A 360 15.29 -30.88 5.40
N GLU A 361 14.11 -31.50 5.43
CA GLU A 361 13.73 -32.61 4.55
C GLU A 361 13.67 -32.15 3.08
N LEU A 362 13.02 -31.02 2.80
CA LEU A 362 12.95 -30.43 1.46
C LEU A 362 14.32 -30.09 0.89
N ASN A 363 15.22 -29.55 1.73
CA ASN A 363 16.60 -29.26 1.32
C ASN A 363 17.38 -30.52 1.00
N ASN A 364 17.22 -31.60 1.75
CA ASN A 364 17.84 -32.89 1.49
C ASN A 364 17.34 -33.49 0.14
N VAL A 365 16.04 -33.44 -0.13
CA VAL A 365 15.46 -33.89 -1.40
C VAL A 365 16.00 -33.07 -2.58
N LYS A 366 16.02 -31.72 -2.44
CA LYS A 366 16.59 -30.83 -3.48
C LYS A 366 18.08 -31.11 -3.72
N LYS A 367 18.87 -31.38 -2.68
CA LYS A 367 20.29 -31.72 -2.79
C LYS A 367 20.46 -33.05 -3.52
N ALA A 368 19.73 -34.11 -3.12
CA ALA A 368 19.76 -35.40 -3.78
C ALA A 368 19.37 -35.31 -5.28
N ALA A 369 18.33 -34.55 -5.60
CA ALA A 369 17.93 -34.32 -6.99
C ALA A 369 19.03 -33.61 -7.80
N ARG A 370 19.68 -32.58 -7.24
CA ARG A 370 20.81 -31.89 -7.90
C ARG A 370 22.02 -32.81 -8.10
N ASP A 371 22.36 -33.63 -7.11
CA ASP A 371 23.48 -34.56 -7.19
C ASP A 371 23.21 -35.68 -8.25
N ASN A 372 21.97 -36.16 -8.36
CA ASN A 372 21.56 -37.08 -9.40
C ASN A 372 21.60 -36.43 -10.79
N ALA A 373 21.13 -35.19 -10.95
CA ALA A 373 21.21 -34.46 -12.22
C ALA A 373 22.69 -34.25 -12.65
N LYS A 374 23.60 -33.92 -11.70
CA LYS A 374 25.04 -33.81 -11.99
C LYS A 374 25.64 -35.15 -12.42
N LYS A 375 25.30 -36.27 -11.76
CA LYS A 375 25.76 -37.60 -12.17
C LYS A 375 25.31 -37.95 -13.58
N LEU A 376 24.05 -37.69 -13.92
CA LEU A 376 23.52 -37.93 -15.28
C LEU A 376 24.22 -37.07 -16.34
N SER A 377 24.50 -35.78 -16.03
CA SER A 377 25.25 -34.92 -16.96
C SER A 377 26.70 -35.39 -17.17
N LEU A 378 27.36 -35.91 -16.16
CA LEU A 378 28.72 -36.45 -16.25
C LEU A 378 28.75 -37.78 -17.06
N ILE A 379 27.70 -38.59 -17.00
CA ILE A 379 27.60 -39.83 -17.79
C ILE A 379 27.47 -39.49 -19.29
N HIS A 380 26.74 -38.44 -19.65
CA HIS A 380 26.65 -38.00 -21.07
C HIS A 380 27.94 -37.37 -21.61
N ILE A 381 28.83 -36.86 -20.76
CA ILE A 381 30.14 -36.31 -21.17
C ILE A 381 31.19 -37.42 -21.32
N SER A 382 30.98 -38.61 -20.74
CA SER A 382 31.91 -39.73 -20.73
C SER A 382 31.55 -40.90 -21.66
N GLU A 383 30.59 -40.76 -22.57
CA GLU A 383 30.44 -41.75 -23.65
C GLU A 383 31.62 -41.65 -24.61
N PRO A 384 32.46 -42.69 -24.73
CA PRO A 384 33.56 -42.66 -25.68
C PRO A 384 33.00 -42.65 -27.11
N THR A 385 33.40 -41.64 -27.86
CA THR A 385 33.18 -41.63 -29.32
C THR A 385 33.64 -42.97 -29.90
N ARG A 386 32.70 -43.76 -30.41
CA ARG A 386 32.95 -45.00 -31.11
C ARG A 386 33.87 -44.69 -32.31
N PRO A 387 35.04 -45.32 -32.45
CA PRO A 387 35.88 -45.06 -33.62
C PRO A 387 35.16 -45.59 -34.86
N GLU A 388 34.95 -44.68 -35.82
CA GLU A 388 34.52 -45.06 -37.17
C GLU A 388 35.58 -45.97 -37.77
N ARG A 389 35.18 -47.20 -38.17
CA ARG A 389 36.01 -48.10 -38.94
C ARG A 389 36.29 -47.44 -40.28
N MET A 390 37.55 -47.08 -40.53
CA MET A 390 38.06 -46.87 -41.87
C MET A 390 38.00 -48.17 -42.65
N GLY A 391 37.04 -48.25 -43.56
CA GLY A 391 36.96 -49.31 -44.56
C GLY A 391 37.76 -48.89 -45.80
N ASP A 392 38.95 -49.52 -45.99
CA ASP A 392 39.68 -49.53 -47.26
C ASP A 392 38.84 -50.27 -48.31
N GLY A 393 38.64 -49.65 -49.44
CA GLY A 393 37.92 -50.29 -50.57
C GLY A 393 38.16 -49.53 -51.86
N ARG A 394 39.24 -49.99 -52.58
CA ARG A 394 39.59 -49.57 -53.95
C ARG A 394 38.45 -49.87 -54.95
N GLY A 395 38.32 -49.02 -55.94
CA GLY A 395 38.14 -49.41 -57.32
C GLY A 395 36.83 -49.06 -58.00
N GLY A 396 36.96 -48.39 -59.14
CA GLY A 396 35.98 -48.50 -60.21
C GLY A 396 35.44 -47.21 -60.81
N VAL A 397 36.13 -46.71 -61.78
CA VAL A 397 35.68 -45.72 -62.77
C VAL A 397 34.40 -46.25 -63.50
N GLU A 398 33.39 -45.37 -63.68
CA GLU A 398 32.81 -45.14 -65.01
C GLU A 398 31.84 -43.97 -65.05
N LYS A 399 31.97 -43.18 -66.12
CA LYS A 399 31.13 -42.09 -66.57
C LYS A 399 29.71 -42.56 -66.94
N LYS A 400 28.71 -41.73 -66.73
CA LYS A 400 27.85 -41.24 -67.83
C LYS A 400 26.84 -40.17 -67.34
N ASP A 401 26.79 -39.23 -68.22
CA ASP A 401 25.88 -38.13 -68.44
C ASP A 401 24.39 -38.37 -68.17
N GLY A 402 23.73 -37.21 -67.88
CA GLY A 402 22.37 -36.98 -68.38
C GLY A 402 21.41 -36.38 -67.34
N GLY A 403 21.22 -35.11 -67.36
CA GLY A 403 20.01 -34.48 -67.86
C GLY A 403 18.88 -34.29 -66.90
N GLY A 404 18.63 -33.04 -66.65
CA GLY A 404 17.31 -32.47 -66.86
C GLY A 404 16.32 -32.37 -65.72
N GLY A 405 16.00 -31.16 -65.42
CA GLY A 405 14.62 -30.66 -65.31
C GLY A 405 13.92 -30.64 -63.97
N GLY A 406 13.76 -29.48 -63.44
CA GLY A 406 12.48 -28.77 -63.43
C GLY A 406 11.60 -28.91 -62.21
N GLY A 407 11.44 -27.84 -61.51
CA GLY A 407 10.18 -27.22 -61.23
C GLY A 407 9.29 -27.79 -60.13
N GLY A 408 8.95 -26.89 -59.22
CA GLY A 408 7.82 -27.00 -58.32
C GLY A 408 8.05 -26.27 -57.04
#